data_62d242328476bc1705fbff918337a9a9
#
_entry.id   62d242328476bc1705fbff918337a9a9
#
_cell.length_a   1.000
_cell.length_b   1.000
_cell.length_c   1.000
_cell.angle_alpha   90.00
_cell.angle_beta   90.00
_cell.angle_gamma   90.00
#
_symmetry.space_group_name_H-M   'P 1'
#
loop_
_entity.id
_entity.type
_entity.pdbx_description
1 polymer ?
#
loop_
_entity_poly.entity_id
_entity_poly.type
_entity_poly.pdbx_seq_one_letter_code
_entity_poly.pdbx_strand_id
1 'polypeptide(L)'
;MRSPPEPRTTPAPVAVTAIPRTIPAPVSPPKPAPVSTPEPLAIKRVLDIGPIKFGDYAWDTKNVPAGPVVITVDLAAQTLSVFRGGYEIGAAAILYGTDDKPTPLGSFPITMKDADHVSSIYDAPMPYTLRLTDDGVSVHGTEVAWGYATHGCIGVPTAFAKLLFGEAKVGDRVIITRGKSLATGETLIG
;
A
#
# COMPACT_ATOMS: atom_id res chain seq x y z
N MET A 1 -65.28 15.55 46.49
CA MET A 1 -64.99 14.12 46.67
C MET A 1 -64.16 13.69 45.47
N ARG A 2 -62.87 13.42 45.66
CA ARG A 2 -61.97 12.91 44.61
C ARG A 2 -61.81 11.41 44.82
N SER A 3 -62.08 10.62 43.78
CA SER A 3 -61.90 9.16 43.77
C SER A 3 -60.43 8.78 43.90
N PRO A 4 -60.10 7.69 44.62
CA PRO A 4 -58.71 7.23 44.75
C PRO A 4 -58.19 6.59 43.45
N PRO A 5 -56.88 6.62 43.21
CA PRO A 5 -56.29 6.02 41.99
C PRO A 5 -56.24 4.50 42.09
N GLU A 6 -56.50 3.84 40.95
CA GLU A 6 -56.43 2.38 40.77
C GLU A 6 -54.96 1.88 40.91
N PRO A 7 -54.81 0.65 41.44
CA PRO A 7 -53.47 0.04 41.57
C PRO A 7 -52.92 -0.40 40.19
N ARG A 8 -51.69 -0.02 39.87
CA ARG A 8 -50.95 -0.48 38.68
C ARG A 8 -50.57 -1.95 38.86
N THR A 9 -51.08 -2.79 37.98
CA THR A 9 -50.64 -4.16 37.84
C THR A 9 -49.26 -4.22 37.20
N THR A 10 -48.30 -4.76 37.92
CA THR A 10 -46.93 -5.04 37.42
C THR A 10 -47.01 -6.27 36.50
N PRO A 11 -46.48 -6.22 35.27
CA PRO A 11 -46.40 -7.41 34.43
C PRO A 11 -45.34 -8.38 34.96
N ALA A 12 -45.69 -9.67 34.93
CA ALA A 12 -44.83 -10.78 35.35
C ALA A 12 -43.59 -10.90 34.44
N PRO A 13 -42.42 -11.35 34.95
CA PRO A 13 -41.23 -11.52 34.15
C PRO A 13 -41.39 -12.63 33.11
N VAL A 14 -41.17 -12.30 31.85
CA VAL A 14 -41.12 -13.27 30.75
C VAL A 14 -39.83 -14.08 30.84
N ALA A 15 -39.96 -15.38 31.00
CA ALA A 15 -38.78 -16.28 31.00
C ALA A 15 -38.12 -16.28 29.63
N VAL A 16 -36.92 -15.72 29.53
CA VAL A 16 -36.09 -15.80 28.33
C VAL A 16 -35.43 -17.18 28.31
N THR A 17 -35.93 -18.07 27.46
CA THR A 17 -35.30 -19.36 27.20
C THR A 17 -33.94 -19.13 26.51
N ALA A 18 -32.85 -19.41 27.21
CA ALA A 18 -31.50 -19.33 26.67
C ALA A 18 -31.29 -20.40 25.58
N ILE A 19 -31.13 -19.96 24.33
CA ILE A 19 -30.69 -20.83 23.23
C ILE A 19 -29.18 -21.09 23.43
N PRO A 20 -28.71 -22.34 23.48
CA PRO A 20 -27.28 -22.62 23.60
C PRO A 20 -26.56 -22.11 22.33
N ARG A 21 -25.73 -21.08 22.48
CA ARG A 21 -24.79 -20.65 21.45
C ARG A 21 -23.69 -21.68 21.36
N THR A 22 -23.71 -22.49 20.31
CA THR A 22 -22.54 -23.32 19.94
C THR A 22 -21.43 -22.37 19.48
N ILE A 23 -20.39 -22.24 20.31
CA ILE A 23 -19.19 -21.50 19.95
C ILE A 23 -18.45 -22.36 18.91
N PRO A 24 -18.24 -21.90 17.67
CA PRO A 24 -17.42 -22.65 16.72
C PRO A 24 -15.97 -22.72 17.28
N ALA A 25 -15.36 -23.89 17.14
CA ALA A 25 -13.99 -24.12 17.57
C ALA A 25 -13.03 -23.10 16.91
N PRO A 26 -11.97 -22.64 17.58
CA PRO A 26 -11.01 -21.72 17.02
C PRO A 26 -10.40 -22.31 15.75
N VAL A 27 -10.66 -21.66 14.61
CA VAL A 27 -10.01 -21.99 13.34
C VAL A 27 -8.57 -21.58 13.47
N SER A 28 -7.65 -22.56 13.46
CA SER A 28 -6.21 -22.28 13.44
C SER A 28 -5.88 -21.36 12.27
N PRO A 29 -5.06 -20.32 12.47
CA PRO A 29 -4.65 -19.45 11.37
C PRO A 29 -3.97 -20.29 10.29
N PRO A 30 -4.22 -20.01 9.00
CA PRO A 30 -3.56 -20.74 7.92
C PRO A 30 -2.05 -20.59 8.09
N LYS A 31 -1.35 -21.73 8.01
CA LYS A 31 0.12 -21.76 8.00
C LYS A 31 0.62 -20.80 6.93
N PRO A 32 1.56 -19.87 7.24
CA PRO A 32 2.13 -18.98 6.24
C PRO A 32 2.65 -19.82 5.08
N ALA A 33 2.23 -19.50 3.87
CA ALA A 33 2.80 -20.09 2.67
C ALA A 33 4.32 -19.86 2.69
N PRO A 34 5.14 -20.82 2.23
CA PRO A 34 6.59 -20.63 2.17
C PRO A 34 6.87 -19.34 1.40
N VAL A 35 7.59 -18.42 2.03
CA VAL A 35 8.10 -17.21 1.38
C VAL A 35 9.11 -17.72 0.35
N SER A 36 8.66 -17.87 -0.90
CA SER A 36 9.56 -18.17 -2.00
C SER A 36 10.59 -17.04 -2.05
N THR A 37 11.86 -17.40 -1.95
CA THR A 37 12.97 -16.47 -2.20
C THR A 37 12.68 -15.79 -3.55
N PRO A 38 12.59 -14.45 -3.60
CA PRO A 38 12.25 -13.78 -4.84
C PRO A 38 13.32 -14.13 -5.87
N GLU A 39 12.91 -14.75 -6.99
CA GLU A 39 13.82 -14.96 -8.11
C GLU A 39 14.30 -13.59 -8.62
N PRO A 40 15.59 -13.47 -8.92
CA PRO A 40 16.14 -12.23 -9.44
C PRO A 40 15.44 -11.90 -10.77
N LEU A 41 14.76 -10.74 -10.82
CA LEU A 41 14.02 -10.28 -11.99
C LEU A 41 14.95 -9.50 -12.92
N ALA A 42 15.31 -10.05 -14.07
CA ALA A 42 16.10 -9.34 -15.07
C ALA A 42 15.26 -8.22 -15.73
N ILE A 43 15.82 -7.01 -15.82
CA ILE A 43 15.21 -5.87 -16.51
C ILE A 43 15.30 -6.08 -18.01
N LYS A 44 14.14 -6.14 -18.68
CA LYS A 44 14.00 -6.39 -20.11
C LYS A 44 13.68 -5.12 -20.91
N ARG A 45 13.01 -4.15 -20.28
CA ARG A 45 12.65 -2.87 -20.87
C ARG A 45 12.63 -1.79 -19.81
N VAL A 46 13.16 -0.64 -20.14
CA VAL A 46 12.96 0.63 -19.43
C VAL A 46 12.14 1.55 -20.32
N LEU A 47 11.26 2.37 -19.76
CA LEU A 47 10.48 3.34 -20.53
C LEU A 47 11.41 4.41 -21.09
N ASP A 48 11.28 4.69 -22.39
CA ASP A 48 11.99 5.79 -23.03
C ASP A 48 11.26 7.12 -22.74
N ILE A 49 11.51 7.65 -21.55
CA ILE A 49 10.92 8.88 -21.04
C ILE A 49 12.04 9.82 -20.60
N GLY A 50 11.88 11.10 -20.88
CA GLY A 50 12.79 12.12 -20.36
C GLY A 50 12.70 12.28 -18.84
N PRO A 51 13.43 13.25 -18.26
CA PRO A 51 13.33 13.55 -16.83
C PRO A 51 11.90 13.83 -16.40
N ILE A 52 11.42 13.12 -15.38
CA ILE A 52 10.07 13.28 -14.84
C ILE A 52 10.08 14.46 -13.87
N LYS A 53 9.15 15.39 -14.04
CA LYS A 53 8.96 16.53 -13.13
C LYS A 53 8.01 16.14 -11.99
N PHE A 54 8.05 16.91 -10.90
CA PHE A 54 7.09 16.75 -9.80
C PHE A 54 5.66 16.87 -10.32
N GLY A 55 4.82 15.90 -9.95
CA GLY A 55 3.44 15.77 -10.41
C GLY A 55 3.27 14.98 -11.71
N ASP A 56 4.35 14.77 -12.48
CA ASP A 56 4.30 13.98 -13.72
C ASP A 56 4.50 12.48 -13.44
N TYR A 57 3.97 11.68 -14.37
CA TYR A 57 4.20 10.24 -14.41
C TYR A 57 4.05 9.71 -15.84
N ALA A 58 4.61 8.53 -16.09
CA ALA A 58 4.40 7.75 -17.31
C ALA A 58 3.78 6.40 -16.96
N TRP A 59 2.92 5.86 -17.85
CA TRP A 59 2.33 4.53 -17.70
C TRP A 59 2.08 3.89 -19.06
N ASP A 60 2.74 2.75 -19.34
CA ASP A 60 2.59 1.99 -20.58
C ASP A 60 2.65 0.48 -20.34
N THR A 61 1.51 -0.17 -20.50
CA THR A 61 1.35 -1.63 -20.38
C THR A 61 1.24 -2.33 -21.72
N LYS A 62 1.41 -1.61 -22.85
CA LYS A 62 1.25 -2.19 -24.21
C LYS A 62 2.28 -3.28 -24.45
N ASN A 63 1.81 -4.42 -24.93
CA ASN A 63 2.63 -5.58 -25.26
C ASN A 63 3.46 -6.13 -24.09
N VAL A 64 3.11 -5.80 -22.84
CA VAL A 64 3.77 -6.35 -21.66
C VAL A 64 2.98 -7.56 -21.15
N PRO A 65 3.58 -8.74 -21.12
CA PRO A 65 2.91 -9.95 -20.65
C PRO A 65 2.63 -9.86 -19.14
N ALA A 66 1.71 -10.70 -18.66
CA ALA A 66 1.53 -10.91 -17.23
C ALA A 66 2.83 -11.47 -16.61
N GLY A 67 3.08 -11.11 -15.35
CA GLY A 67 4.27 -11.55 -14.64
C GLY A 67 4.34 -10.96 -13.22
N PRO A 68 5.39 -11.32 -12.46
CA PRO A 68 5.61 -10.75 -11.14
C PRO A 68 5.83 -9.24 -11.21
N VAL A 69 5.30 -8.54 -10.21
CA VAL A 69 5.47 -7.09 -10.07
C VAL A 69 6.58 -6.80 -9.06
N VAL A 70 7.47 -5.92 -9.44
CA VAL A 70 8.50 -5.35 -8.55
C VAL A 70 8.47 -3.84 -8.70
N ILE A 71 8.48 -3.14 -7.60
CA ILE A 71 8.50 -1.69 -7.53
C ILE A 71 9.88 -1.27 -7.04
N THR A 72 10.50 -0.32 -7.70
CA THR A 72 11.78 0.25 -7.27
C THR A 72 11.62 1.72 -6.98
N VAL A 73 12.30 2.18 -5.94
CA VAL A 73 12.31 3.57 -5.50
C VAL A 73 13.76 4.03 -5.37
N ASP A 74 14.12 5.08 -6.05
CA ASP A 74 15.40 5.76 -5.85
C ASP A 74 15.16 7.13 -5.20
N LEU A 75 15.54 7.25 -3.94
CA LEU A 75 15.35 8.49 -3.18
C LEU A 75 16.25 9.63 -3.65
N ALA A 76 17.43 9.34 -4.26
CA ALA A 76 18.30 10.37 -4.78
C ALA A 76 17.79 10.92 -6.12
N ALA A 77 17.27 10.04 -6.98
CA ALA A 77 16.63 10.43 -8.24
C ALA A 77 15.20 10.95 -8.04
N GLN A 78 14.63 10.75 -6.85
CA GLN A 78 13.24 11.08 -6.51
C GLN A 78 12.23 10.43 -7.47
N THR A 79 12.47 9.17 -7.81
CA THR A 79 11.64 8.42 -8.76
C THR A 79 11.21 7.07 -8.20
N LEU A 80 10.03 6.62 -8.65
CA LEU A 80 9.51 5.29 -8.45
C LEU A 80 9.24 4.67 -9.82
N SER A 81 9.71 3.44 -10.04
CA SER A 81 9.46 2.65 -11.24
C SER A 81 8.72 1.36 -10.90
N VAL A 82 7.81 0.95 -11.79
CA VAL A 82 7.01 -0.26 -11.67
C VAL A 82 7.40 -1.22 -12.80
N PHE A 83 7.85 -2.41 -12.43
CA PHE A 83 8.21 -3.47 -13.38
C PHE A 83 7.20 -4.61 -13.30
N ARG A 84 6.78 -5.12 -14.45
CA ARG A 84 5.99 -6.34 -14.59
C ARG A 84 6.73 -7.34 -15.50
N GLY A 85 7.14 -8.49 -14.94
CA GLY A 85 7.92 -9.51 -15.68
C GLY A 85 9.25 -9.00 -16.23
N GLY A 86 9.84 -7.96 -15.62
CA GLY A 86 11.06 -7.28 -16.05
C GLY A 86 10.85 -6.10 -17.02
N TYR A 87 9.62 -5.81 -17.43
CA TYR A 87 9.30 -4.66 -18.27
C TYR A 87 8.83 -3.51 -17.38
N GLU A 88 9.48 -2.36 -17.49
CA GLU A 88 8.98 -1.15 -16.85
C GLU A 88 7.66 -0.73 -17.50
N ILE A 89 6.62 -0.61 -16.69
CA ILE A 89 5.26 -0.24 -17.10
C ILE A 89 4.83 1.10 -16.54
N GLY A 90 5.54 1.64 -15.56
CA GLY A 90 5.22 2.92 -14.97
C GLY A 90 6.41 3.55 -14.29
N ALA A 91 6.46 4.89 -14.33
CA ALA A 91 7.43 5.68 -13.60
C ALA A 91 6.80 7.00 -13.14
N ALA A 92 7.14 7.48 -11.96
CA ALA A 92 6.62 8.72 -11.40
C ALA A 92 7.67 9.45 -10.57
N ALA A 93 7.59 10.78 -10.52
CA ALA A 93 8.27 11.56 -9.49
C ALA A 93 7.60 11.32 -8.13
N ILE A 94 8.40 11.35 -7.06
CA ILE A 94 7.95 11.03 -5.71
C ILE A 94 8.25 12.13 -4.70
N LEU A 95 7.48 12.12 -3.60
CA LEU A 95 7.88 12.68 -2.31
C LEU A 95 8.34 11.54 -1.40
N TYR A 96 9.25 11.85 -0.47
CA TYR A 96 9.73 10.91 0.54
C TYR A 96 9.97 11.62 1.88
N GLY A 97 10.31 10.84 2.92
CA GLY A 97 10.48 11.33 4.28
C GLY A 97 11.65 12.28 4.44
N THR A 98 11.45 13.31 5.27
CA THR A 98 12.48 14.26 5.71
C THR A 98 13.50 13.61 6.65
N ASP A 99 14.56 14.35 6.99
CA ASP A 99 15.62 13.89 7.91
C ASP A 99 15.10 13.53 9.31
N ASP A 100 14.02 14.19 9.76
CA ASP A 100 13.39 13.88 11.06
C ASP A 100 12.66 12.53 11.05
N LYS A 101 12.13 12.11 9.90
CA LYS A 101 11.47 10.82 9.69
C LYS A 101 11.79 10.29 8.28
N PRO A 102 12.99 9.75 8.08
CA PRO A 102 13.45 9.30 6.77
C PRO A 102 12.68 8.07 6.27
N THR A 103 12.54 7.98 4.95
CA THR A 103 12.08 6.76 4.31
C THR A 103 13.15 5.68 4.44
N PRO A 104 12.82 4.47 4.95
CA PRO A 104 13.79 3.40 5.14
C PRO A 104 14.31 2.86 3.81
N LEU A 105 15.60 2.52 3.77
CA LEU A 105 16.20 1.79 2.65
C LEU A 105 16.03 0.28 2.86
N GLY A 106 15.90 -0.47 1.78
CA GLY A 106 15.79 -1.93 1.84
C GLY A 106 14.75 -2.50 0.90
N SER A 107 14.39 -3.74 1.12
CA SER A 107 13.40 -4.48 0.35
C SER A 107 12.24 -4.90 1.24
N PHE A 108 11.05 -4.45 0.90
CA PHE A 108 9.84 -4.59 1.70
C PHE A 108 8.73 -5.29 0.91
N PRO A 109 8.04 -6.27 1.46
CA PRO A 109 6.81 -6.77 0.86
C PRO A 109 5.68 -5.76 1.06
N ILE A 110 4.74 -5.69 0.12
CA ILE A 110 3.46 -5.03 0.38
C ILE A 110 2.68 -5.89 1.38
N THR A 111 2.40 -5.35 2.56
CA THR A 111 1.72 -6.09 3.64
C THR A 111 0.21 -5.85 3.67
N MET A 112 -0.25 -4.71 3.15
CA MET A 112 -1.66 -4.32 3.10
C MET A 112 -1.92 -3.40 1.91
N LYS A 113 -3.16 -3.46 1.40
CA LYS A 113 -3.69 -2.54 0.38
C LYS A 113 -4.99 -1.95 0.88
N ASP A 114 -5.12 -0.62 0.81
CA ASP A 114 -6.33 0.09 1.21
C ASP A 114 -6.54 1.30 0.28
N ALA A 115 -7.66 1.31 -0.46
CA ALA A 115 -7.93 2.35 -1.46
C ALA A 115 -8.32 3.70 -0.84
N ASP A 116 -8.96 3.67 0.33
CA ASP A 116 -9.53 4.84 0.99
C ASP A 116 -8.88 5.10 2.36
N HIS A 117 -7.61 4.74 2.49
CA HIS A 117 -6.87 4.84 3.74
C HIS A 117 -6.77 6.28 4.26
N VAL A 118 -6.93 6.43 5.57
CA VAL A 118 -6.67 7.68 6.30
C VAL A 118 -5.62 7.41 7.36
N SER A 119 -4.60 8.23 7.42
CA SER A 119 -3.56 8.12 8.43
C SER A 119 -4.14 8.33 9.83
N SER A 120 -3.99 7.34 10.72
CA SER A 120 -4.42 7.45 12.11
C SER A 120 -3.57 8.41 12.95
N ILE A 121 -2.37 8.77 12.47
CA ILE A 121 -1.43 9.66 13.18
C ILE A 121 -1.63 11.11 12.75
N TYR A 122 -1.89 11.35 11.46
CA TYR A 122 -1.92 12.69 10.86
C TYR A 122 -3.32 13.12 10.43
N ASP A 123 -4.33 12.23 10.55
CA ASP A 123 -5.71 12.44 10.08
C ASP A 123 -5.76 12.97 8.62
N ALA A 124 -4.86 12.44 7.79
CA ALA A 124 -4.67 12.86 6.41
C ALA A 124 -5.07 11.74 5.45
N PRO A 125 -5.78 12.05 4.34
CA PRO A 125 -6.08 11.08 3.31
C PRO A 125 -4.82 10.52 2.67
N MET A 126 -4.75 9.20 2.55
CA MET A 126 -3.68 8.45 1.89
C MET A 126 -4.29 7.49 0.86
N PRO A 127 -4.91 7.98 -0.21
CA PRO A 127 -5.62 7.12 -1.16
C PRO A 127 -4.67 6.13 -1.84
N TYR A 128 -5.20 4.93 -2.13
CA TYR A 128 -4.46 3.85 -2.79
C TYR A 128 -3.20 3.42 -2.05
N THR A 129 -3.29 3.32 -0.73
CA THR A 129 -2.18 2.92 0.14
C THR A 129 -1.73 1.49 -0.12
N LEU A 130 -0.41 1.32 -0.26
CA LEU A 130 0.32 0.06 -0.25
C LEU A 130 1.26 0.11 0.97
N ARG A 131 0.93 -0.59 2.04
CA ARG A 131 1.71 -0.59 3.28
C ARG A 131 2.93 -1.50 3.16
N LEU A 132 4.08 -1.03 3.64
CA LEU A 132 5.37 -1.73 3.54
C LEU A 132 5.87 -2.21 4.90
N THR A 133 5.70 -1.42 5.95
CA THR A 133 6.27 -1.70 7.28
C THR A 133 5.21 -1.66 8.38
N ASP A 134 5.49 -2.27 9.52
CA ASP A 134 4.56 -2.33 10.65
C ASP A 134 4.36 -0.95 11.31
N ASP A 135 5.36 -0.08 11.25
CA ASP A 135 5.29 1.30 11.74
C ASP A 135 4.59 2.27 10.78
N GLY A 136 4.07 1.76 9.63
CA GLY A 136 3.14 2.47 8.76
C GLY A 136 3.75 3.12 7.53
N VAL A 137 5.03 2.91 7.22
CA VAL A 137 5.61 3.39 5.95
C VAL A 137 4.86 2.75 4.78
N SER A 138 4.43 3.57 3.83
CA SER A 138 3.55 3.17 2.73
C SER A 138 3.87 3.93 1.46
N VAL A 139 3.50 3.37 0.31
CA VAL A 139 3.34 4.12 -0.95
C VAL A 139 1.87 4.53 -1.04
N HIS A 140 1.58 5.80 -1.31
CA HIS A 140 0.20 6.29 -1.42
C HIS A 140 0.07 7.47 -2.38
N GLY A 141 -1.15 7.76 -2.81
CA GLY A 141 -1.47 8.93 -3.61
C GLY A 141 -1.44 10.21 -2.80
N THR A 142 -0.84 11.26 -3.39
CA THR A 142 -0.83 12.61 -2.83
C THR A 142 -0.60 13.64 -3.94
N GLU A 143 -0.65 14.91 -3.60
CA GLU A 143 -0.10 15.97 -4.45
C GLU A 143 1.43 15.92 -4.38
N VAL A 144 2.08 15.78 -5.53
CA VAL A 144 3.55 15.74 -5.64
C VAL A 144 4.02 17.07 -6.22
N ALA A 145 4.53 17.95 -5.37
CA ALA A 145 4.99 19.29 -5.76
C ALA A 145 6.38 19.59 -5.14
N TRP A 146 7.10 20.50 -5.77
CA TRP A 146 8.39 20.97 -5.25
C TRP A 146 8.24 21.57 -3.86
N GLY A 147 9.15 21.23 -2.96
CA GLY A 147 9.18 21.73 -1.59
C GLY A 147 8.28 20.96 -0.62
N TYR A 148 7.51 19.98 -1.10
CA TYR A 148 6.73 19.09 -0.23
C TYR A 148 7.56 17.87 0.15
N ALA A 149 7.24 17.29 1.30
CA ALA A 149 7.85 16.07 1.82
C ALA A 149 6.82 15.27 2.62
N THR A 150 7.16 14.03 2.93
CA THR A 150 6.33 13.16 3.77
C THR A 150 7.00 12.93 5.14
N HIS A 151 6.35 12.14 5.97
CA HIS A 151 6.88 11.68 7.25
C HIS A 151 7.27 10.19 7.16
N GLY A 152 8.10 9.84 6.17
CA GLY A 152 8.60 8.49 5.93
C GLY A 152 7.90 7.73 4.81
N CYS A 153 6.68 8.07 4.45
CA CYS A 153 5.98 7.45 3.32
C CYS A 153 6.55 7.89 1.97
N ILE A 154 6.19 7.15 0.93
CA ILE A 154 6.49 7.49 -0.48
C ILE A 154 5.20 8.01 -1.10
N GLY A 155 5.16 9.32 -1.35
CA GLY A 155 4.04 9.99 -2.00
C GLY A 155 4.21 9.98 -3.52
N VAL A 156 3.18 9.54 -4.26
CA VAL A 156 3.14 9.56 -5.73
C VAL A 156 1.91 10.30 -6.21
N PRO A 157 1.87 10.81 -7.45
CA PRO A 157 0.66 11.43 -8.00
C PRO A 157 -0.55 10.48 -7.84
N THR A 158 -1.69 10.99 -7.37
CA THR A 158 -2.86 10.15 -7.04
C THR A 158 -3.35 9.33 -8.23
N ALA A 159 -3.29 9.88 -9.45
CA ALA A 159 -3.65 9.13 -10.65
C ALA A 159 -2.70 7.95 -10.91
N PHE A 160 -1.41 8.13 -10.68
CA PHE A 160 -0.42 7.04 -10.74
C PHE A 160 -0.63 6.01 -9.62
N ALA A 161 -0.89 6.47 -8.39
CA ALA A 161 -1.19 5.59 -7.26
C ALA A 161 -2.35 4.64 -7.56
N LYS A 162 -3.41 5.13 -8.23
CA LYS A 162 -4.56 4.32 -8.66
C LYS A 162 -4.15 3.21 -9.64
N LEU A 163 -3.31 3.52 -10.62
CA LEU A 163 -2.81 2.54 -11.61
C LEU A 163 -1.92 1.50 -10.93
N LEU A 164 -0.98 1.95 -10.10
CA LEU A 164 -0.10 1.09 -9.31
C LEU A 164 -0.90 0.17 -8.37
N PHE A 165 -1.92 0.70 -7.70
CA PHE A 165 -2.80 -0.07 -6.82
C PHE A 165 -3.55 -1.17 -7.57
N GLY A 166 -3.98 -0.91 -8.81
CA GLY A 166 -4.62 -1.92 -9.66
C GLY A 166 -3.67 -3.05 -10.07
N GLU A 167 -2.40 -2.75 -10.26
CA GLU A 167 -1.37 -3.69 -10.72
C GLU A 167 -0.75 -4.51 -9.60
N ALA A 168 -0.39 -3.84 -8.49
CA ALA A 168 0.32 -4.45 -7.37
C ALA A 168 -0.58 -5.35 -6.51
N LYS A 169 0.01 -6.36 -5.86
CA LYS A 169 -0.63 -7.30 -4.95
C LYS A 169 0.09 -7.33 -3.60
N VAL A 170 -0.61 -7.78 -2.56
CA VAL A 170 0.03 -8.11 -1.28
C VAL A 170 1.08 -9.20 -1.52
N GLY A 171 2.28 -8.98 -0.99
CA GLY A 171 3.45 -9.83 -1.20
C GLY A 171 4.40 -9.36 -2.31
N ASP A 172 3.96 -8.50 -3.23
CA ASP A 172 4.87 -7.88 -4.21
C ASP A 172 5.94 -7.05 -3.51
N ARG A 173 7.12 -6.94 -4.14
CA ARG A 173 8.31 -6.33 -3.53
C ARG A 173 8.45 -4.87 -3.91
N VAL A 174 8.79 -4.06 -2.91
CA VAL A 174 9.20 -2.66 -3.07
C VAL A 174 10.64 -2.53 -2.60
N ILE A 175 11.54 -2.15 -3.51
CA ILE A 175 12.98 -2.00 -3.27
C ILE A 175 13.30 -0.51 -3.20
N ILE A 176 13.72 -0.04 -2.04
CA ILE A 176 14.02 1.38 -1.79
C ILE A 176 15.53 1.55 -1.69
N THR A 177 16.07 2.37 -2.57
CA THR A 177 17.51 2.67 -2.66
C THR A 177 17.76 4.18 -2.64
N ARG A 178 19.02 4.56 -2.62
CA ARG A 178 19.46 5.96 -2.78
C ARG A 178 20.62 6.03 -3.76
N GLY A 179 20.36 6.54 -4.95
CA GLY A 179 21.38 6.74 -6.00
C GLY A 179 21.76 5.45 -6.75
N LYS A 180 20.84 4.47 -6.83
CA LYS A 180 21.05 3.27 -7.63
C LYS A 180 20.22 3.35 -8.91
N SER A 181 20.88 3.66 -10.02
CA SER A 181 20.30 3.58 -11.35
C SER A 181 20.07 2.12 -11.77
N LEU A 182 19.01 1.86 -12.51
CA LEU A 182 18.69 0.55 -13.06
C LEU A 182 18.71 0.62 -14.60
N ALA A 183 19.38 -0.33 -15.24
CA ALA A 183 19.49 -0.41 -16.70
C ALA A 183 19.03 -1.77 -17.23
N THR A 184 18.69 -1.82 -18.52
CA THR A 184 18.34 -3.07 -19.19
C THR A 184 19.48 -4.09 -19.06
N GLY A 185 19.13 -5.32 -18.71
CA GLY A 185 20.10 -6.40 -18.45
C GLY A 185 20.54 -6.52 -16.98
N GLU A 186 20.25 -5.53 -16.14
CA GLU A 186 20.48 -5.65 -14.70
C GLU A 186 19.44 -6.52 -14.03
N THR A 187 19.78 -7.03 -12.86
CA THR A 187 18.93 -7.91 -12.07
C THR A 187 18.42 -7.16 -10.84
N LEU A 188 17.11 -7.15 -10.68
CA LEU A 188 16.47 -6.68 -9.45
C LEU A 188 16.58 -7.78 -8.40
N ILE A 189 17.42 -7.56 -7.40
CA ILE A 189 17.58 -8.43 -6.24
C ILE A 189 16.85 -7.75 -5.08
N GLY A 190 15.80 -8.41 -4.61
CA GLY A 190 15.01 -7.96 -3.47
C GLY A 190 15.56 -8.46 -2.13
#